data_32b3b7d505721b05f6d31a5c00b3a428
#
_entry.id   32b3b7d505721b05f6d31a5c00b3a428
#
_cell.length_a   1.000
_cell.length_b   1.000
_cell.length_c   1.000
_cell.angle_alpha   90.00
_cell.angle_beta   90.00
_cell.angle_gamma   90.00
#
_symmetry.space_group_name_H-M   'P 1'
#
loop_
_entity.id
_entity.type
_entity.pdbx_description
1 polymer ?
#
loop_
_entity_poly.entity_id
_entity_poly.type
_entity_poly.pdbx_seq_one_letter_code
_entity_poly.pdbx_strand_id
1 'polypeptide(L)'
;MRILAVTNMYPSETFSGKGVFVHEQVKGLRAIGLDVRVLFVDRRQEGPLAYCRMHNKIRSAVAEFDPDAIHVMYGGVMADQVARRHHVRPMVVTFHGSDLLGENLSGWTRKIISRYGVYCSRRAARAAESVIVVARHLTRPLNGAASPDKTHVIPCGIDLERFQRIDPLVCKQKLGWGAGSFHVLFASSNGDPVKRPWLAKAAVAQMSNADRPPDLHYLTGISNADVPVWLNAGDVLLLTSMHEGSPTVVKEALACGLPVVSVEVGDVAERIEGIEGCHLAQPDPADLAAKLDSVRRRAQRLDCEARLKELSILSIAQRLKRCYEGISRQGGSVRRFASTDGCSRSLPGIRPGNQITASVRH
;
A
#
# COMPACT_ATOMS: atom_id res chain seq x y z
N MET A 1 17.97 -12.14 6.92
CA MET A 1 17.85 -11.24 5.76
C MET A 1 17.49 -9.85 6.28
N ARG A 2 18.25 -8.83 5.87
CA ARG A 2 18.10 -7.43 6.29
C ARG A 2 17.42 -6.62 5.19
N ILE A 3 16.33 -5.95 5.51
CA ILE A 3 15.53 -5.16 4.56
C ILE A 3 15.49 -3.69 5.00
N LEU A 4 15.92 -2.78 4.12
CA LEU A 4 15.72 -1.35 4.33
C LEU A 4 14.38 -0.94 3.71
N ALA A 5 13.37 -0.73 4.55
CA ALA A 5 12.05 -0.26 4.13
C ALA A 5 12.05 1.27 4.02
N VAL A 6 11.87 1.81 2.82
CA VAL A 6 11.82 3.27 2.57
C VAL A 6 10.39 3.69 2.29
N THR A 7 9.89 4.64 3.08
CA THR A 7 8.50 5.09 2.97
C THR A 7 8.31 6.56 3.33
N ASN A 8 7.30 7.20 2.75
CA ASN A 8 6.78 8.51 3.15
C ASN A 8 5.40 8.40 3.84
N MET A 9 4.97 7.16 4.14
CA MET A 9 3.71 6.84 4.78
C MET A 9 4.00 5.89 5.94
N TYR A 10 4.06 6.45 7.15
CA TYR A 10 4.27 5.69 8.38
C TYR A 10 3.56 6.40 9.52
N PRO A 11 2.98 5.68 10.50
CA PRO A 11 2.38 6.31 11.67
C PRO A 11 3.40 7.15 12.42
N SER A 12 3.00 8.35 12.82
CA SER A 12 3.79 9.26 13.66
C SER A 12 2.91 9.80 14.78
N GLU A 13 3.52 10.42 15.77
CA GLU A 13 2.80 11.05 16.90
C GLU A 13 1.74 12.06 16.43
N THR A 14 2.04 12.78 15.35
CA THR A 14 1.12 13.77 14.77
C THR A 14 0.05 13.17 13.85
N PHE A 15 0.22 11.92 13.35
CA PHE A 15 -0.69 11.27 12.41
C PHE A 15 -0.69 9.74 12.59
N SER A 16 -1.33 9.27 13.65
CA SER A 16 -1.40 7.84 14.00
C SER A 16 -2.12 6.97 12.95
N GLY A 17 -3.05 7.54 12.17
CA GLY A 17 -3.80 6.79 11.14
C GLY A 17 -3.12 6.70 9.76
N LYS A 18 -2.02 7.45 9.53
CA LYS A 18 -1.39 7.48 8.20
C LYS A 18 -0.33 6.39 8.06
N GLY A 19 -0.46 5.57 7.01
CA GLY A 19 0.55 4.53 6.71
C GLY A 19 0.49 3.32 7.64
N VAL A 20 -0.63 3.09 8.30
CA VAL A 20 -0.86 1.91 9.17
C VAL A 20 -0.60 0.62 8.39
N PHE A 21 -1.00 0.53 7.12
CA PHE A 21 -0.75 -0.62 6.29
C PHE A 21 0.75 -0.91 6.06
N VAL A 22 1.61 0.13 6.01
CA VAL A 22 3.07 -0.03 5.94
C VAL A 22 3.61 -0.54 7.28
N HIS A 23 3.13 0.04 8.37
CA HIS A 23 3.51 -0.39 9.72
C HIS A 23 3.17 -1.86 9.97
N GLU A 24 1.94 -2.28 9.65
CA GLU A 24 1.51 -3.67 9.80
C GLU A 24 2.32 -4.62 8.89
N GLN A 25 2.66 -4.20 7.68
CA GLN A 25 3.53 -4.97 6.79
C GLN A 25 4.93 -5.14 7.38
N VAL A 26 5.53 -4.09 7.94
CA VAL A 26 6.83 -4.15 8.64
C VAL A 26 6.75 -5.06 9.86
N LYS A 27 5.68 -4.95 10.67
CA LYS A 27 5.41 -5.83 11.82
C LYS A 27 5.39 -7.30 11.40
N GLY A 28 4.65 -7.62 10.32
CA GLY A 28 4.59 -8.98 9.78
C GLY A 28 5.94 -9.52 9.29
N LEU A 29 6.72 -8.71 8.58
CA LEU A 29 8.06 -9.09 8.13
C LEU A 29 9.00 -9.39 9.31
N ARG A 30 8.95 -8.59 10.37
CA ARG A 30 9.72 -8.82 11.59
C ARG A 30 9.27 -10.09 12.32
N ALA A 31 7.96 -10.34 12.37
CA ALA A 31 7.39 -11.52 13.00
C ALA A 31 7.83 -12.84 12.34
N ILE A 32 8.15 -12.83 11.04
CA ILE A 32 8.69 -14.01 10.34
C ILE A 32 10.23 -14.04 10.31
N GLY A 33 10.90 -13.26 11.16
CA GLY A 33 12.34 -13.29 11.38
C GLY A 33 13.19 -12.47 10.40
N LEU A 34 12.62 -11.51 9.67
CA LEU A 34 13.41 -10.55 8.90
C LEU A 34 13.85 -9.39 9.80
N ASP A 35 15.09 -8.94 9.62
CA ASP A 35 15.56 -7.69 10.22
C ASP A 35 15.18 -6.52 9.30
N VAL A 36 14.23 -5.70 9.75
CA VAL A 36 13.68 -4.60 8.95
C VAL A 36 13.95 -3.26 9.61
N ARG A 37 14.75 -2.43 8.96
CA ARG A 37 14.93 -1.03 9.33
C ARG A 37 14.02 -0.14 8.47
N VAL A 38 13.30 0.78 9.10
CA VAL A 38 12.44 1.74 8.41
C VAL A 38 13.16 3.07 8.25
N LEU A 39 13.28 3.53 7.01
CA LEU A 39 13.67 4.90 6.68
C LEU A 39 12.40 5.69 6.32
N PHE A 40 11.89 6.41 7.29
CA PHE A 40 10.71 7.27 7.10
C PHE A 40 11.13 8.65 6.60
N VAL A 41 10.52 9.09 5.48
CA VAL A 41 10.74 10.40 4.87
C VAL A 41 9.50 11.26 5.14
N ASP A 42 9.53 12.02 6.24
CA ASP A 42 8.41 12.88 6.61
C ASP A 42 8.43 14.20 5.84
N ARG A 43 7.66 14.24 4.75
CA ARG A 43 7.53 15.45 3.92
C ARG A 43 6.90 16.65 4.64
N ARG A 44 6.16 16.44 5.72
CA ARG A 44 5.50 17.53 6.45
C ARG A 44 6.49 18.24 7.37
N GLN A 45 7.34 17.47 8.03
CA GLN A 45 8.40 18.03 8.88
C GLN A 45 9.58 18.55 8.05
N GLU A 46 9.96 17.84 7.00
CA GLU A 46 11.15 18.14 6.21
C GLU A 46 10.90 19.12 5.03
N GLY A 47 9.63 19.38 4.72
CA GLY A 47 9.23 20.27 3.64
C GLY A 47 9.51 19.73 2.22
N PRO A 48 9.43 20.61 1.18
CA PRO A 48 9.60 20.22 -0.22
C PRO A 48 10.96 19.62 -0.56
N LEU A 49 12.00 19.98 0.21
CA LEU A 49 13.39 19.52 0.02
C LEU A 49 13.67 18.12 0.60
N ALA A 50 12.69 17.48 1.22
CA ALA A 50 12.83 16.14 1.78
C ALA A 50 13.45 15.13 0.79
N TYR A 51 13.01 15.19 -0.47
CA TYR A 51 13.52 14.31 -1.52
C TYR A 51 14.91 14.70 -2.07
N CYS A 52 15.32 15.96 -1.97
CA CYS A 52 16.66 16.38 -2.34
C CYS A 52 17.72 15.82 -1.38
N ARG A 53 17.39 15.72 -0.09
CA ARG A 53 18.26 15.18 0.96
C ARG A 53 18.25 13.67 1.03
N MET A 54 17.35 13.04 0.32
CA MET A 54 17.08 11.60 0.40
C MET A 54 18.29 10.74 0.03
N HIS A 55 19.12 11.20 -0.94
CA HIS A 55 20.32 10.48 -1.34
C HIS A 55 21.28 10.23 -0.15
N ASN A 56 21.56 11.26 0.64
CA ASN A 56 22.45 11.14 1.79
C ASN A 56 21.84 10.23 2.87
N LYS A 57 20.54 10.38 3.14
CA LYS A 57 19.82 9.53 4.10
C LYS A 57 19.89 8.04 3.72
N ILE A 58 19.65 7.71 2.46
CA ILE A 58 19.70 6.31 1.99
C ILE A 58 21.14 5.81 2.06
N ARG A 59 22.12 6.59 1.61
CA ARG A 59 23.53 6.21 1.65
C ARG A 59 23.98 5.91 3.09
N SER A 60 23.64 6.78 4.03
CA SER A 60 23.93 6.57 5.46
C SER A 60 23.25 5.31 5.99
N ALA A 61 21.94 5.17 5.73
CA ALA A 61 21.17 4.01 6.17
C ALA A 61 21.70 2.68 5.58
N VAL A 62 22.13 2.69 4.31
CA VAL A 62 22.75 1.52 3.67
C VAL A 62 24.12 1.21 4.26
N ALA A 63 24.95 2.23 4.51
CA ALA A 63 26.28 2.04 5.12
C ALA A 63 26.19 1.49 6.56
N GLU A 64 25.23 1.98 7.34
CA GLU A 64 25.06 1.60 8.74
C GLU A 64 24.36 0.22 8.89
N PHE A 65 23.38 -0.05 8.06
CA PHE A 65 22.52 -1.22 8.19
C PHE A 65 22.95 -2.38 7.31
N ASP A 66 23.67 -2.13 6.23
CA ASP A 66 24.10 -3.10 5.22
C ASP A 66 22.96 -4.04 4.78
N PRO A 67 21.86 -3.52 4.18
CA PRO A 67 20.69 -4.32 3.84
C PRO A 67 20.96 -5.25 2.68
N ASP A 68 20.30 -6.41 2.66
CA ASP A 68 20.29 -7.35 1.52
C ASP A 68 19.45 -6.82 0.35
N ALA A 69 18.38 -6.05 0.65
CA ALA A 69 17.53 -5.40 -0.33
C ALA A 69 16.93 -4.09 0.22
N ILE A 70 16.57 -3.19 -0.70
CA ILE A 70 15.83 -1.97 -0.39
C ILE A 70 14.39 -2.16 -0.87
N HIS A 71 13.42 -2.04 0.04
CA HIS A 71 12.00 -2.07 -0.31
C HIS A 71 11.40 -0.68 -0.22
N VAL A 72 11.08 -0.08 -1.34
CA VAL A 72 10.37 1.19 -1.43
C VAL A 72 8.87 0.91 -1.36
N MET A 73 8.25 1.27 -0.24
CA MET A 73 6.88 0.87 0.09
C MET A 73 5.80 1.85 -0.40
N TYR A 74 6.12 2.70 -1.34
CA TYR A 74 5.20 3.59 -2.05
C TYR A 74 5.87 4.20 -3.28
N GLY A 75 5.14 4.41 -4.37
CA GLY A 75 5.66 4.97 -5.61
C GLY A 75 5.98 6.46 -5.57
N GLY A 76 5.93 7.11 -6.74
CA GLY A 76 6.13 8.54 -6.90
C GLY A 76 7.60 8.97 -6.92
N VAL A 77 7.79 10.26 -6.62
CA VAL A 77 9.12 10.90 -6.65
C VAL A 77 10.10 10.22 -5.70
N MET A 78 9.64 9.75 -4.55
CA MET A 78 10.47 9.02 -3.58
C MET A 78 11.09 7.77 -4.22
N ALA A 79 10.26 6.93 -4.83
CA ALA A 79 10.73 5.70 -5.47
C ALA A 79 11.71 5.96 -6.62
N ASP A 80 11.45 6.99 -7.43
CA ASP A 80 12.35 7.41 -8.51
C ASP A 80 13.70 7.92 -7.99
N GLN A 81 13.72 8.64 -6.86
CA GLN A 81 14.98 9.08 -6.24
C GLN A 81 15.81 7.90 -5.72
N VAL A 82 15.17 6.89 -5.13
CA VAL A 82 15.86 5.64 -4.75
C VAL A 82 16.41 4.96 -6.01
N ALA A 83 15.58 4.76 -7.02
CA ALA A 83 15.93 4.06 -8.25
C ALA A 83 17.10 4.71 -9.01
N ARG A 84 17.17 6.03 -9.04
CA ARG A 84 18.26 6.76 -9.75
C ARG A 84 19.60 6.69 -9.05
N ARG A 85 19.64 6.48 -7.73
CA ARG A 85 20.81 6.74 -6.91
C ARG A 85 21.32 5.54 -6.14
N HIS A 86 20.60 4.43 -6.21
CA HIS A 86 20.95 3.19 -5.53
C HIS A 86 21.05 2.02 -6.49
N HIS A 87 22.28 1.73 -6.93
CA HIS A 87 22.60 0.55 -7.74
C HIS A 87 23.37 -0.52 -6.94
N VAL A 88 23.57 -0.29 -5.63
CA VAL A 88 24.41 -1.15 -4.80
C VAL A 88 23.65 -2.33 -4.22
N ARG A 89 22.33 -2.19 -4.04
CA ARG A 89 21.45 -3.22 -3.47
C ARG A 89 20.23 -3.40 -4.36
N PRO A 90 19.71 -4.63 -4.49
CA PRO A 90 18.48 -4.89 -5.23
C PRO A 90 17.32 -4.07 -4.65
N MET A 91 16.47 -3.54 -5.52
CA MET A 91 15.31 -2.73 -5.15
C MET A 91 14.01 -3.45 -5.45
N VAL A 92 13.12 -3.46 -4.45
CA VAL A 92 11.71 -3.80 -4.61
C VAL A 92 10.89 -2.53 -4.47
N VAL A 93 9.85 -2.37 -5.28
CA VAL A 93 8.90 -1.26 -5.14
C VAL A 93 7.47 -1.77 -5.05
N THR A 94 6.71 -1.26 -4.07
CA THR A 94 5.26 -1.56 -3.95
C THR A 94 4.43 -0.34 -4.34
N PHE A 95 3.39 -0.59 -5.15
CA PHE A 95 2.41 0.41 -5.57
C PHE A 95 1.04 0.13 -4.96
N HIS A 96 0.38 1.21 -4.47
CA HIS A 96 -0.84 1.12 -3.68
C HIS A 96 -2.10 1.69 -4.36
N GLY A 97 -1.97 2.34 -5.51
CA GLY A 97 -3.09 2.85 -6.30
C GLY A 97 -2.87 4.28 -6.76
N SER A 98 -3.03 5.30 -5.93
CA SER A 98 -2.87 6.70 -6.32
C SER A 98 -1.48 7.05 -6.86
N ASP A 99 -0.47 6.31 -6.48
CA ASP A 99 0.90 6.40 -7.00
C ASP A 99 1.05 5.92 -8.47
N LEU A 100 0.11 5.13 -8.99
CA LEU A 100 0.06 4.68 -10.39
C LEU A 100 -1.10 5.28 -11.18
N LEU A 101 -2.25 5.49 -10.54
CA LEU A 101 -3.45 6.02 -11.18
C LEU A 101 -3.49 7.55 -11.18
N GLY A 102 -2.67 8.16 -10.31
CA GLY A 102 -2.72 9.59 -10.03
C GLY A 102 -3.82 9.95 -9.03
N GLU A 103 -3.77 11.18 -8.57
CA GLU A 103 -4.78 11.75 -7.69
C GLU A 103 -5.68 12.69 -8.49
N ASN A 104 -7.00 12.58 -8.30
CA ASN A 104 -7.96 13.48 -8.91
C ASN A 104 -8.04 14.81 -8.14
N LEU A 105 -6.98 15.61 -8.27
CA LEU A 105 -6.84 16.88 -7.57
C LEU A 105 -7.49 18.01 -8.36
N SER A 106 -8.15 18.95 -7.67
CA SER A 106 -8.62 20.20 -8.24
C SER A 106 -7.43 21.14 -8.54
N GLY A 107 -7.47 21.81 -9.69
CA GLY A 107 -6.44 22.74 -10.13
C GLY A 107 -5.37 22.11 -11.04
N TRP A 108 -4.96 22.88 -12.05
CA TRP A 108 -4.05 22.38 -13.10
C TRP A 108 -2.63 22.07 -12.60
N THR A 109 -2.10 22.86 -11.67
CA THR A 109 -0.78 22.63 -11.07
C THR A 109 -0.72 21.32 -10.31
N ARG A 110 -1.75 21.01 -9.51
CA ARG A 110 -1.85 19.75 -8.76
C ARG A 110 -1.98 18.55 -9.69
N LYS A 111 -2.72 18.68 -10.80
CA LYS A 111 -2.81 17.64 -11.84
C LYS A 111 -1.44 17.36 -12.48
N ILE A 112 -0.65 18.40 -12.78
CA ILE A 112 0.72 18.23 -13.33
C ILE A 112 1.60 17.49 -12.31
N ILE A 113 1.57 17.89 -11.04
CA ILE A 113 2.35 17.24 -9.97
C ILE A 113 1.96 15.77 -9.83
N SER A 114 0.67 15.46 -9.87
CA SER A 114 0.16 14.08 -9.82
C SER A 114 0.66 13.26 -11.02
N ARG A 115 0.56 13.79 -12.24
CA ARG A 115 1.07 13.13 -13.47
C ARG A 115 2.60 12.93 -13.42
N TYR A 116 3.35 13.90 -12.90
CA TYR A 116 4.77 13.74 -12.67
C TYR A 116 5.07 12.64 -11.66
N GLY A 117 4.28 12.52 -10.59
CA GLY A 117 4.36 11.43 -9.62
C GLY A 117 4.18 10.05 -10.29
N VAL A 118 3.15 9.89 -11.13
CA VAL A 118 2.92 8.66 -11.91
C VAL A 118 4.09 8.36 -12.86
N TYR A 119 4.61 9.37 -13.55
CA TYR A 119 5.79 9.21 -14.40
C TYR A 119 7.00 8.70 -13.59
N CYS A 120 7.25 9.26 -12.41
CA CYS A 120 8.30 8.82 -11.50
C CYS A 120 8.09 7.37 -11.03
N SER A 121 6.83 6.98 -10.71
CA SER A 121 6.48 5.61 -10.38
C SER A 121 6.84 4.63 -11.48
N ARG A 122 6.49 4.93 -12.72
CA ARG A 122 6.81 4.09 -13.89
C ARG A 122 8.32 3.97 -14.13
N ARG A 123 9.09 5.03 -13.87
CA ARG A 123 10.56 4.98 -13.93
C ARG A 123 11.15 4.09 -12.84
N ALA A 124 10.66 4.23 -11.61
CA ALA A 124 11.06 3.37 -10.49
C ALA A 124 10.75 1.89 -10.79
N ALA A 125 9.57 1.61 -11.36
CA ALA A 125 9.19 0.26 -11.78
C ALA A 125 10.14 -0.33 -12.85
N ARG A 126 10.64 0.49 -13.79
CA ARG A 126 11.62 0.02 -14.79
C ARG A 126 12.93 -0.40 -14.14
N ALA A 127 13.40 0.38 -13.16
CA ALA A 127 14.68 0.19 -12.51
C ALA A 127 14.68 -0.89 -11.41
N ALA A 128 13.52 -1.19 -10.82
CA ALA A 128 13.41 -2.17 -9.75
C ALA A 128 13.61 -3.60 -10.26
N GLU A 129 14.25 -4.44 -9.47
CA GLU A 129 14.38 -5.88 -9.72
C GLU A 129 13.06 -6.62 -9.51
N SER A 130 12.23 -6.15 -8.57
CA SER A 130 10.89 -6.69 -8.35
C SER A 130 9.88 -5.56 -8.11
N VAL A 131 8.70 -5.72 -8.68
CA VAL A 131 7.58 -4.79 -8.58
C VAL A 131 6.40 -5.49 -7.93
N ILE A 132 5.82 -4.85 -6.92
CA ILE A 132 4.64 -5.35 -6.23
C ILE A 132 3.50 -4.37 -6.47
N VAL A 133 2.33 -4.89 -6.81
CA VAL A 133 1.09 -4.13 -6.86
C VAL A 133 0.08 -4.75 -5.90
N VAL A 134 -0.66 -3.91 -5.18
CA VAL A 134 -1.59 -4.41 -4.16
C VAL A 134 -2.89 -4.99 -4.73
N ALA A 135 -3.14 -4.78 -6.03
CA ALA A 135 -4.32 -5.30 -6.72
C ALA A 135 -4.03 -5.53 -8.20
N ARG A 136 -4.71 -6.50 -8.82
CA ARG A 136 -4.49 -6.94 -10.20
C ARG A 136 -4.67 -5.81 -11.22
N HIS A 137 -5.68 -4.96 -11.07
CA HIS A 137 -5.92 -3.84 -12.00
C HIS A 137 -4.75 -2.85 -12.08
N LEU A 138 -3.90 -2.77 -11.04
CA LEU A 138 -2.71 -1.91 -10.99
C LEU A 138 -1.55 -2.43 -11.86
N THR A 139 -1.65 -3.62 -12.44
CA THR A 139 -0.66 -4.09 -13.43
C THR A 139 -0.78 -3.34 -14.75
N ARG A 140 -2.00 -2.93 -15.14
CA ARG A 140 -2.25 -2.22 -16.42
C ARG A 140 -1.45 -0.92 -16.58
N PRO A 141 -1.40 -0.01 -15.57
CA PRO A 141 -0.58 1.20 -15.65
C PRO A 141 0.92 0.94 -15.80
N LEU A 142 1.39 -0.27 -15.46
CA LEU A 142 2.80 -0.66 -15.55
C LEU A 142 3.20 -1.22 -16.92
N ASN A 143 2.26 -1.41 -17.84
CA ASN A 143 2.58 -1.90 -19.18
C ASN A 143 3.66 -1.03 -19.85
N GLY A 144 4.74 -1.67 -20.36
CA GLY A 144 5.91 -1.01 -20.89
C GLY A 144 6.82 -0.34 -19.82
N ALA A 145 6.53 -0.50 -18.54
CA ALA A 145 7.37 -0.04 -17.43
C ALA A 145 7.96 -1.19 -16.61
N ALA A 146 7.22 -2.28 -16.44
CA ALA A 146 7.72 -3.49 -15.79
C ALA A 146 7.26 -4.72 -16.58
N SER A 147 8.11 -5.74 -16.65
CA SER A 147 7.73 -7.03 -17.26
C SER A 147 6.82 -7.82 -16.31
N PRO A 148 5.96 -8.71 -16.85
CA PRO A 148 5.13 -9.59 -16.02
C PRO A 148 5.95 -10.43 -15.03
N ASP A 149 7.12 -10.93 -15.45
CA ASP A 149 7.94 -11.83 -14.66
C ASP A 149 8.47 -11.23 -13.35
N LYS A 150 8.68 -9.91 -13.33
CA LYS A 150 9.09 -9.19 -12.12
C LYS A 150 7.94 -8.51 -11.38
N THR A 151 6.69 -8.65 -11.86
CA THR A 151 5.52 -7.99 -11.30
C THR A 151 4.66 -8.98 -10.52
N HIS A 152 4.48 -8.73 -9.22
CA HIS A 152 3.74 -9.57 -8.31
C HIS A 152 2.51 -8.86 -7.77
N VAL A 153 1.37 -9.55 -7.72
CA VAL A 153 0.16 -9.05 -7.08
C VAL A 153 0.13 -9.54 -5.63
N ILE A 154 0.46 -8.66 -4.69
CA ILE A 154 0.50 -8.96 -3.26
C ILE A 154 -0.28 -7.86 -2.52
N PRO A 155 -1.52 -8.13 -2.07
CA PRO A 155 -2.33 -7.16 -1.34
C PRO A 155 -1.74 -6.83 0.02
N CYS A 156 -2.18 -5.72 0.63
CA CYS A 156 -1.88 -5.44 2.03
C CYS A 156 -2.51 -6.51 2.92
N GLY A 157 -1.73 -6.98 3.89
CA GLY A 157 -2.19 -7.94 4.89
C GLY A 157 -3.15 -7.33 5.91
N ILE A 158 -3.87 -8.20 6.59
CA ILE A 158 -4.77 -7.85 7.68
C ILE A 158 -4.37 -8.60 8.96
N ASP A 159 -4.47 -7.93 10.10
CA ASP A 159 -4.26 -8.52 11.42
C ASP A 159 -5.53 -9.27 11.86
N LEU A 160 -5.54 -10.60 11.66
CA LEU A 160 -6.68 -11.47 12.00
C LEU A 160 -6.81 -11.72 13.50
N GLU A 161 -5.81 -11.43 14.33
CA GLU A 161 -5.93 -11.46 15.78
C GLU A 161 -6.69 -10.24 16.30
N ARG A 162 -6.48 -9.12 15.65
CA ARG A 162 -7.13 -7.85 15.97
C ARG A 162 -8.52 -7.73 15.36
N PHE A 163 -8.69 -8.11 14.09
CA PHE A 163 -9.97 -8.10 13.38
C PHE A 163 -10.58 -9.49 13.40
N GLN A 164 -11.43 -9.73 14.38
CA GLN A 164 -12.16 -10.97 14.57
C GLN A 164 -13.62 -10.67 14.95
N ARG A 165 -14.46 -11.67 14.87
CA ARG A 165 -15.87 -11.54 15.23
C ARG A 165 -16.03 -11.33 16.74
N ILE A 166 -16.74 -10.27 17.09
CA ILE A 166 -17.18 -9.94 18.45
C ILE A 166 -18.70 -9.83 18.40
N ASP A 167 -19.39 -10.14 19.49
CA ASP A 167 -20.84 -9.99 19.56
C ASP A 167 -21.27 -8.55 19.19
N PRO A 168 -22.08 -8.36 18.14
CA PRO A 168 -22.52 -7.05 17.69
C PRO A 168 -23.29 -6.26 18.76
N LEU A 169 -24.07 -6.95 19.61
CA LEU A 169 -24.84 -6.29 20.66
C LEU A 169 -23.91 -5.68 21.72
N VAL A 170 -22.86 -6.40 22.11
CA VAL A 170 -21.84 -5.88 23.03
C VAL A 170 -21.14 -4.66 22.43
N CYS A 171 -20.80 -4.70 21.14
CA CYS A 171 -20.16 -3.58 20.45
C CYS A 171 -21.10 -2.37 20.30
N LYS A 172 -22.38 -2.60 19.95
CA LYS A 172 -23.39 -1.53 19.87
C LYS A 172 -23.59 -0.87 21.23
N GLN A 173 -23.70 -1.68 22.29
CA GLN A 173 -23.83 -1.16 23.66
C GLN A 173 -22.62 -0.30 24.05
N LYS A 174 -21.41 -0.75 23.75
CA LYS A 174 -20.16 0.02 24.01
C LYS A 174 -20.15 1.37 23.30
N LEU A 175 -20.76 1.46 22.11
CA LEU A 175 -20.83 2.69 21.31
C LEU A 175 -22.10 3.52 21.61
N GLY A 176 -23.01 3.06 22.46
CA GLY A 176 -24.30 3.70 22.72
C GLY A 176 -25.27 3.62 21.54
N TRP A 177 -25.13 2.64 20.65
CA TRP A 177 -25.96 2.48 19.46
C TRP A 177 -27.23 1.66 19.77
N GLY A 178 -28.36 2.14 19.27
CA GLY A 178 -29.65 1.45 19.44
C GLY A 178 -29.72 0.14 18.66
N ALA A 179 -30.15 -0.94 19.32
CA ALA A 179 -30.32 -2.22 18.65
C ALA A 179 -31.44 -2.23 17.59
N GLY A 180 -32.36 -1.25 17.64
CA GLY A 180 -33.47 -1.09 16.70
C GLY A 180 -33.11 -0.44 15.36
N SER A 181 -31.93 0.17 15.23
CA SER A 181 -31.45 0.79 13.97
C SER A 181 -30.66 -0.18 13.11
N PHE A 182 -30.59 0.13 11.81
CA PHE A 182 -29.69 -0.52 10.85
C PHE A 182 -28.46 0.35 10.63
N HIS A 183 -27.32 -0.04 11.18
CA HIS A 183 -26.11 0.76 11.21
C HIS A 183 -25.26 0.56 9.95
N VAL A 184 -25.27 1.55 9.07
CA VAL A 184 -24.45 1.59 7.84
C VAL A 184 -23.12 2.27 8.16
N LEU A 185 -22.02 1.58 7.99
CA LEU A 185 -20.68 2.13 8.16
C LEU A 185 -20.14 2.65 6.83
N PHE A 186 -19.64 3.86 6.81
CA PHE A 186 -19.04 4.48 5.65
C PHE A 186 -17.56 4.79 5.89
N ALA A 187 -16.67 4.15 5.13
CA ALA A 187 -15.24 4.35 5.24
C ALA A 187 -14.81 5.64 4.54
N SER A 188 -14.94 6.76 5.20
CA SER A 188 -14.48 8.06 4.70
C SER A 188 -13.49 8.71 5.65
N SER A 189 -12.43 9.26 5.08
CA SER A 189 -11.75 10.40 5.68
C SER A 189 -12.58 11.64 5.38
N ASN A 190 -12.94 12.39 6.40
CA ASN A 190 -13.89 13.49 6.37
C ASN A 190 -13.62 14.46 5.19
N GLY A 191 -14.55 14.52 4.24
CA GLY A 191 -14.51 15.46 3.12
C GLY A 191 -13.70 15.03 1.89
N ASP A 192 -13.20 13.80 1.81
CA ASP A 192 -12.51 13.32 0.61
C ASP A 192 -13.51 13.09 -0.54
N PRO A 193 -13.49 13.92 -1.61
CA PRO A 193 -14.41 13.81 -2.74
C PRO A 193 -14.26 12.48 -3.49
N VAL A 194 -13.10 11.83 -3.42
CA VAL A 194 -12.83 10.52 -4.03
C VAL A 194 -13.72 9.45 -3.41
N LYS A 195 -14.04 9.56 -2.14
CA LYS A 195 -14.92 8.61 -1.42
C LYS A 195 -16.41 8.81 -1.71
N ARG A 196 -16.82 9.94 -2.30
CA ARG A 196 -18.21 10.29 -2.66
C ARG A 196 -19.20 10.15 -1.48
N PRO A 197 -19.00 10.86 -0.35
CA PRO A 197 -19.89 10.77 0.82
C PRO A 197 -21.32 11.22 0.50
N TRP A 198 -21.51 12.10 -0.49
CA TRP A 198 -22.81 12.50 -0.98
C TRP A 198 -23.61 11.32 -1.56
N LEU A 199 -22.94 10.39 -2.26
CA LEU A 199 -23.58 9.21 -2.85
C LEU A 199 -24.03 8.23 -1.75
N ALA A 200 -23.19 8.03 -0.72
CA ALA A 200 -23.56 7.22 0.44
C ALA A 200 -24.78 7.79 1.19
N LYS A 201 -24.79 9.12 1.42
CA LYS A 201 -25.96 9.81 2.03
C LYS A 201 -27.22 9.64 1.19
N ALA A 202 -27.13 9.85 -0.12
CA ALA A 202 -28.27 9.71 -1.02
C ALA A 202 -28.81 8.27 -1.06
N ALA A 203 -27.93 7.27 -1.05
CA ALA A 203 -28.32 5.87 -1.00
C ALA A 203 -29.06 5.51 0.30
N VAL A 204 -28.52 5.92 1.45
CA VAL A 204 -29.15 5.67 2.76
C VAL A 204 -30.52 6.38 2.88
N ALA A 205 -30.62 7.60 2.35
CA ALA A 205 -31.89 8.35 2.33
C ALA A 205 -32.97 7.70 1.44
N GLN A 206 -32.57 6.89 0.45
CA GLN A 206 -33.51 6.17 -0.44
C GLN A 206 -33.85 4.76 0.06
N MET A 207 -33.25 4.30 1.17
CA MET A 207 -33.67 3.04 1.77
C MET A 207 -35.13 3.08 2.18
N SER A 208 -35.83 1.95 2.01
CA SER A 208 -37.23 1.86 2.35
C SER A 208 -37.47 2.11 3.85
N ASN A 209 -38.59 2.74 4.18
CA ASN A 209 -39.06 2.84 5.56
C ASN A 209 -39.40 1.44 6.06
N ALA A 210 -38.72 1.01 7.13
CA ALA A 210 -38.89 -0.30 7.74
C ALA A 210 -38.76 -0.17 9.26
N ASP A 211 -39.06 -1.26 9.97
CA ASP A 211 -38.98 -1.35 11.43
C ASP A 211 -37.59 -1.00 12.00
N ARG A 212 -36.55 -1.05 11.16
CA ARG A 212 -35.18 -0.68 11.51
C ARG A 212 -34.70 0.47 10.62
N PRO A 213 -34.83 1.72 11.04
CA PRO A 213 -34.39 2.88 10.27
C PRO A 213 -32.85 2.85 10.11
N PRO A 214 -32.32 3.29 8.95
CA PRO A 214 -30.89 3.31 8.72
C PRO A 214 -30.20 4.49 9.42
N ASP A 215 -29.07 4.19 10.11
CA ASP A 215 -28.16 5.18 10.67
C ASP A 215 -26.82 5.12 9.92
N LEU A 216 -26.37 6.25 9.36
CA LEU A 216 -25.11 6.35 8.63
C LEU A 216 -23.98 6.84 9.55
N HIS A 217 -22.98 6.00 9.77
CA HIS A 217 -21.82 6.28 10.59
C HIS A 217 -20.55 6.42 9.74
N TYR A 218 -19.77 7.45 10.00
CA TYR A 218 -18.50 7.72 9.31
C TYR A 218 -17.32 7.14 10.11
N LEU A 219 -16.54 6.27 9.50
CA LEU A 219 -15.30 5.74 10.08
C LEU A 219 -14.17 6.77 9.94
N THR A 220 -14.31 7.91 10.61
CA THR A 220 -13.33 9.00 10.60
C THR A 220 -13.08 9.51 12.01
N GLY A 221 -11.83 9.87 12.32
CA GLY A 221 -11.45 10.33 13.66
C GLY A 221 -11.48 9.24 14.73
N ILE A 222 -11.66 7.98 14.33
CA ILE A 222 -11.68 6.82 15.22
C ILE A 222 -10.24 6.33 15.44
N SER A 223 -9.90 6.01 16.68
CA SER A 223 -8.60 5.39 16.94
C SER A 223 -8.50 4.03 16.23
N ASN A 224 -7.30 3.70 15.75
CA ASN A 224 -7.09 2.39 15.12
C ASN A 224 -7.47 1.22 16.05
N ALA A 225 -7.37 1.39 17.36
CA ALA A 225 -7.74 0.38 18.35
C ALA A 225 -9.26 0.14 18.40
N ASP A 226 -10.07 1.16 18.10
CA ASP A 226 -11.53 1.08 18.18
C ASP A 226 -12.18 0.61 16.87
N VAL A 227 -11.47 0.63 15.73
CA VAL A 227 -12.02 0.19 14.43
C VAL A 227 -12.68 -1.20 14.49
N PRO A 228 -12.10 -2.22 15.15
CA PRO A 228 -12.76 -3.53 15.26
C PRO A 228 -14.11 -3.46 15.98
N VAL A 229 -14.25 -2.62 17.02
CA VAL A 229 -15.52 -2.44 17.74
C VAL A 229 -16.59 -1.84 16.81
N TRP A 230 -16.21 -0.83 16.02
CA TRP A 230 -17.12 -0.20 15.06
C TRP A 230 -17.56 -1.19 13.97
N LEU A 231 -16.62 -1.95 13.39
CA LEU A 231 -16.94 -2.95 12.36
C LEU A 231 -17.84 -4.06 12.89
N ASN A 232 -17.67 -4.47 14.15
CA ASN A 232 -18.55 -5.45 14.76
C ASN A 232 -19.92 -4.86 15.17
N ALA A 233 -19.99 -3.57 15.50
CA ALA A 233 -21.26 -2.90 15.82
C ALA A 233 -22.11 -2.59 14.58
N GLY A 234 -21.48 -2.33 13.42
CA GLY A 234 -22.18 -2.03 12.18
C GLY A 234 -22.95 -3.22 11.62
N ASP A 235 -23.95 -2.99 10.80
CA ASP A 235 -24.72 -4.02 10.10
C ASP A 235 -24.27 -4.22 8.65
N VAL A 236 -23.64 -3.19 8.04
CA VAL A 236 -23.06 -3.23 6.69
C VAL A 236 -21.93 -2.20 6.53
N LEU A 237 -20.90 -2.53 5.77
CA LEU A 237 -19.91 -1.58 5.28
C LEU A 237 -20.32 -1.11 3.88
N LEU A 238 -20.39 0.21 3.68
CA LEU A 238 -20.70 0.85 2.40
C LEU A 238 -19.46 1.56 1.83
N LEU A 239 -19.10 1.22 0.59
CA LEU A 239 -18.06 1.90 -0.18
C LEU A 239 -18.62 2.50 -1.47
N THR A 240 -18.39 3.82 -1.64
CA THR A 240 -18.80 4.55 -2.85
C THR A 240 -17.63 5.21 -3.57
N SER A 241 -16.39 4.79 -3.29
CA SER A 241 -15.16 5.42 -3.81
C SER A 241 -15.10 5.43 -5.34
N MET A 242 -14.49 6.47 -5.92
CA MET A 242 -14.23 6.55 -7.36
C MET A 242 -13.07 5.66 -7.78
N HIS A 243 -12.06 5.52 -6.94
CA HIS A 243 -10.91 4.65 -7.15
C HIS A 243 -10.30 4.23 -5.82
N GLU A 244 -9.78 3.01 -5.79
CA GLU A 244 -9.03 2.39 -4.70
C GLU A 244 -7.89 1.53 -5.28
N GLY A 245 -6.91 1.21 -4.45
CA GLY A 245 -5.97 0.15 -4.75
C GLY A 245 -6.52 -1.20 -4.27
N SER A 246 -6.36 -1.45 -2.98
CA SER A 246 -6.87 -2.62 -2.27
C SER A 246 -7.33 -2.16 -0.89
N PRO A 247 -8.61 -1.74 -0.74
CA PRO A 247 -9.09 -1.13 0.49
C PRO A 247 -9.03 -2.11 1.66
N THR A 248 -8.18 -1.82 2.65
CA THR A 248 -7.99 -2.69 3.82
C THR A 248 -9.27 -2.84 4.62
N VAL A 249 -10.08 -1.78 4.70
CA VAL A 249 -11.34 -1.78 5.45
C VAL A 249 -12.34 -2.85 4.97
N VAL A 250 -12.30 -3.24 3.69
CA VAL A 250 -13.13 -4.35 3.17
C VAL A 250 -12.69 -5.67 3.78
N LYS A 251 -11.38 -5.94 3.82
CA LYS A 251 -10.83 -7.15 4.43
C LYS A 251 -11.07 -7.17 5.94
N GLU A 252 -10.94 -6.02 6.59
CA GLU A 252 -11.22 -5.81 8.02
C GLU A 252 -12.70 -6.07 8.34
N ALA A 253 -13.62 -5.56 7.50
CA ALA A 253 -15.05 -5.83 7.62
C ALA A 253 -15.38 -7.32 7.48
N LEU A 254 -14.84 -7.97 6.43
CA LEU A 254 -15.02 -9.41 6.22
C LEU A 254 -14.50 -10.25 7.40
N ALA A 255 -13.38 -9.85 8.02
CA ALA A 255 -12.83 -10.52 9.21
C ALA A 255 -13.73 -10.36 10.44
N CYS A 256 -14.40 -9.23 10.58
CA CYS A 256 -15.42 -9.02 11.59
C CYS A 256 -16.79 -9.66 11.22
N GLY A 257 -16.87 -10.36 10.09
CA GLY A 257 -18.11 -10.93 9.58
C GLY A 257 -19.13 -9.90 9.11
N LEU A 258 -18.71 -8.66 8.80
CA LEU A 258 -19.56 -7.56 8.38
C LEU A 258 -19.80 -7.63 6.86
N PRO A 259 -21.05 -7.69 6.38
CA PRO A 259 -21.38 -7.59 4.97
C PRO A 259 -20.88 -6.29 4.33
N VAL A 260 -20.58 -6.37 3.01
CA VAL A 260 -20.06 -5.24 2.25
C VAL A 260 -20.98 -4.95 1.06
N VAL A 261 -21.37 -3.69 0.93
CA VAL A 261 -21.97 -3.14 -0.29
C VAL A 261 -21.00 -2.12 -0.87
N SER A 262 -20.58 -2.32 -2.11
CA SER A 262 -19.56 -1.47 -2.73
C SER A 262 -19.85 -1.23 -4.20
N VAL A 263 -19.48 -0.07 -4.71
CA VAL A 263 -19.28 0.08 -6.15
C VAL A 263 -18.07 -0.76 -6.59
N GLU A 264 -17.98 -1.11 -7.87
CA GLU A 264 -16.83 -1.81 -8.41
C GLU A 264 -15.59 -0.91 -8.37
N VAL A 265 -14.70 -1.15 -7.42
CA VAL A 265 -13.51 -0.33 -7.19
C VAL A 265 -12.37 -1.16 -6.58
N GLY A 266 -11.14 -0.88 -7.01
CA GLY A 266 -9.97 -1.58 -6.49
C GLY A 266 -10.01 -3.09 -6.77
N ASP A 267 -9.79 -3.88 -5.74
CA ASP A 267 -9.93 -5.34 -5.74
C ASP A 267 -11.20 -5.83 -5.01
N VAL A 268 -12.16 -4.93 -4.74
CA VAL A 268 -13.36 -5.28 -3.95
C VAL A 268 -14.14 -6.43 -4.60
N ALA A 269 -14.32 -6.40 -5.93
CA ALA A 269 -14.99 -7.48 -6.64
C ALA A 269 -14.36 -8.85 -6.34
N GLU A 270 -13.03 -8.96 -6.41
CA GLU A 270 -12.28 -10.19 -6.11
C GLU A 270 -12.43 -10.61 -4.63
N ARG A 271 -12.56 -9.64 -3.72
CA ARG A 271 -12.67 -9.92 -2.26
C ARG A 271 -14.03 -10.45 -1.86
N ILE A 272 -15.10 -9.95 -2.49
CA ILE A 272 -16.49 -10.30 -2.11
C ILE A 272 -17.15 -11.32 -3.05
N GLU A 273 -16.48 -11.71 -4.14
CA GLU A 273 -17.00 -12.70 -5.10
C GLU A 273 -17.42 -13.99 -4.39
N GLY A 274 -18.67 -14.43 -4.65
CA GLY A 274 -19.24 -15.64 -4.06
C GLY A 274 -19.47 -15.59 -2.55
N ILE A 275 -19.38 -14.43 -1.91
CA ILE A 275 -19.75 -14.23 -0.50
C ILE A 275 -21.21 -13.78 -0.47
N GLU A 276 -22.10 -14.68 -0.06
CA GLU A 276 -23.52 -14.40 0.09
C GLU A 276 -23.75 -13.31 1.14
N GLY A 277 -24.49 -12.26 0.78
CA GLY A 277 -24.71 -11.08 1.66
C GLY A 277 -23.77 -9.91 1.36
N CYS A 278 -22.74 -10.08 0.51
CA CYS A 278 -21.98 -8.98 -0.07
C CYS A 278 -22.49 -8.64 -1.47
N HIS A 279 -22.46 -7.36 -1.84
CA HIS A 279 -23.00 -6.91 -3.12
C HIS A 279 -22.09 -5.88 -3.80
N LEU A 280 -21.89 -6.04 -5.12
CA LEU A 280 -21.48 -4.95 -5.99
C LEU A 280 -22.72 -4.18 -6.45
N ALA A 281 -22.60 -2.86 -6.51
CA ALA A 281 -23.63 -1.94 -6.94
C ALA A 281 -23.11 -0.99 -8.01
N GLN A 282 -24.01 -0.48 -8.84
CA GLN A 282 -23.71 0.67 -9.67
C GLN A 282 -23.53 1.92 -8.80
N PRO A 283 -22.77 2.95 -9.27
CA PRO A 283 -22.60 4.19 -8.53
C PRO A 283 -23.87 5.08 -8.62
N ASP A 284 -25.00 4.49 -8.27
CA ASP A 284 -26.34 5.05 -8.29
C ASP A 284 -27.01 4.90 -6.91
N PRO A 285 -27.64 5.96 -6.37
CA PRO A 285 -28.27 5.90 -5.04
C PRO A 285 -29.35 4.81 -4.92
N ALA A 286 -30.15 4.59 -5.98
CA ALA A 286 -31.25 3.62 -5.93
C ALA A 286 -30.71 2.17 -5.92
N ASP A 287 -29.71 1.85 -6.74
CA ASP A 287 -29.11 0.51 -6.74
C ASP A 287 -28.39 0.22 -5.41
N LEU A 288 -27.64 1.20 -4.89
CA LEU A 288 -26.99 1.09 -3.58
C LEU A 288 -28.03 0.87 -2.48
N ALA A 289 -29.13 1.63 -2.46
CA ALA A 289 -30.22 1.47 -1.49
C ALA A 289 -30.85 0.05 -1.55
N ALA A 290 -31.12 -0.44 -2.76
CA ALA A 290 -31.67 -1.79 -2.97
C ALA A 290 -30.73 -2.88 -2.42
N LYS A 291 -29.41 -2.74 -2.59
CA LYS A 291 -28.41 -3.68 -2.05
C LYS A 291 -28.30 -3.57 -0.53
N LEU A 292 -28.34 -2.37 0.03
CA LEU A 292 -28.39 -2.16 1.49
C LEU A 292 -29.63 -2.78 2.09
N ASP A 293 -30.81 -2.61 1.47
CA ASP A 293 -32.05 -3.24 1.90
C ASP A 293 -32.00 -4.78 1.82
N SER A 294 -31.30 -5.33 0.84
CA SER A 294 -31.06 -6.78 0.75
C SER A 294 -30.26 -7.29 1.94
N VAL A 295 -29.17 -6.59 2.31
CA VAL A 295 -28.38 -6.91 3.51
C VAL A 295 -29.22 -6.80 4.77
N ARG A 296 -30.03 -5.73 4.91
CA ARG A 296 -30.89 -5.51 6.07
C ARG A 296 -31.91 -6.65 6.27
N ARG A 297 -32.54 -7.12 5.19
CA ARG A 297 -33.49 -8.24 5.24
C ARG A 297 -32.83 -9.56 5.61
N ARG A 298 -31.60 -9.79 5.15
CA ARG A 298 -30.83 -10.98 5.47
C ARG A 298 -30.45 -11.05 6.96
N ALA A 299 -30.04 -9.92 7.54
CA ALA A 299 -29.68 -9.74 8.95
C ALA A 299 -28.68 -10.79 9.50
N GLN A 300 -27.74 -11.27 8.70
CA GLN A 300 -26.78 -12.31 9.07
C GLN A 300 -25.34 -11.82 8.96
N ARG A 301 -24.51 -12.26 9.91
CA ARG A 301 -23.06 -12.11 9.83
C ARG A 301 -22.45 -13.14 8.89
N LEU A 302 -21.32 -12.75 8.30
CA LEU A 302 -20.59 -13.60 7.37
C LEU A 302 -19.63 -14.54 8.10
N ASP A 303 -19.33 -15.67 7.47
CA ASP A 303 -18.18 -16.50 7.83
C ASP A 303 -17.19 -16.49 6.65
N CYS A 304 -16.09 -15.74 6.84
CA CYS A 304 -15.06 -15.55 5.82
C CYS A 304 -13.67 -15.99 6.30
N GLU A 305 -13.54 -16.61 7.46
CA GLU A 305 -12.25 -16.91 8.06
C GLU A 305 -11.31 -17.69 7.14
N ALA A 306 -11.81 -18.75 6.51
CA ALA A 306 -11.02 -19.59 5.61
C ALA A 306 -10.45 -18.80 4.42
N ARG A 307 -11.23 -17.86 3.86
CA ARG A 307 -10.80 -17.01 2.72
C ARG A 307 -9.78 -15.96 3.11
N LEU A 308 -9.77 -15.53 4.36
CA LEU A 308 -8.92 -14.47 4.85
C LEU A 308 -7.54 -14.95 5.34
N LYS A 309 -7.36 -16.26 5.57
CA LYS A 309 -6.07 -16.83 6.02
C LYS A 309 -4.91 -16.44 5.10
N GLU A 310 -5.12 -16.46 3.79
CA GLU A 310 -4.10 -16.07 2.80
C GLU A 310 -3.81 -14.55 2.80
N LEU A 311 -4.70 -13.76 3.36
CA LEU A 311 -4.57 -12.30 3.50
C LEU A 311 -4.06 -11.90 4.87
N SER A 312 -3.76 -12.83 5.78
CA SER A 312 -3.17 -12.51 7.07
C SER A 312 -1.82 -11.79 6.90
N ILE A 313 -1.47 -10.92 7.84
CA ILE A 313 -0.17 -10.24 7.86
C ILE A 313 0.98 -11.22 7.68
N LEU A 314 0.93 -12.39 8.34
CA LEU A 314 1.98 -13.39 8.25
C LEU A 314 2.05 -14.05 6.87
N SER A 315 0.91 -14.40 6.27
CA SER A 315 0.86 -14.97 4.92
C SER A 315 1.39 -13.98 3.87
N ILE A 316 1.02 -12.71 3.98
CA ILE A 316 1.54 -11.66 3.11
C ILE A 316 3.04 -11.45 3.31
N ALA A 317 3.51 -11.43 4.56
CA ALA A 317 4.94 -11.33 4.86
C ALA A 317 5.76 -12.49 4.25
N GLN A 318 5.23 -13.72 4.29
CA GLN A 318 5.86 -14.88 3.62
C GLN A 318 5.92 -14.71 2.10
N ARG A 319 4.89 -14.15 1.48
CA ARG A 319 4.88 -13.85 0.03
C ARG A 319 5.93 -12.80 -0.32
N LEU A 320 6.05 -11.73 0.47
CA LEU A 320 7.08 -10.71 0.31
C LEU A 320 8.49 -11.27 0.49
N LYS A 321 8.69 -12.12 1.51
CA LYS A 321 9.97 -12.79 1.75
C LYS A 321 10.43 -13.57 0.52
N ARG A 322 9.53 -14.33 -0.14
CA ARG A 322 9.85 -15.04 -1.39
C ARG A 322 10.29 -14.11 -2.51
N CYS A 323 9.69 -12.93 -2.63
CA CYS A 323 10.15 -11.92 -3.60
C CYS A 323 11.57 -11.44 -3.28
N TYR A 324 11.88 -11.17 -2.01
CA TYR A 324 13.24 -10.75 -1.62
C TYR A 324 14.29 -11.84 -1.86
N GLU A 325 13.97 -13.10 -1.55
CA GLU A 325 14.86 -14.23 -1.79
C GLU A 325 15.12 -14.43 -3.29
N GLY A 326 14.11 -14.23 -4.14
CA GLY A 326 14.23 -14.32 -5.59
C GLY A 326 15.24 -13.33 -6.18
N ILE A 327 15.18 -12.08 -5.77
CA ILE A 327 16.09 -11.04 -6.27
C ILE A 327 17.51 -11.17 -5.71
N SER A 328 17.66 -11.65 -4.46
CA SER A 328 18.99 -11.84 -3.85
C SER A 328 19.79 -12.93 -4.55
N ARG A 329 19.15 -14.00 -5.01
CA ARG A 329 19.79 -15.08 -5.78
C ARG A 329 20.28 -14.60 -7.15
N GLN A 330 19.51 -13.77 -7.84
CA GLN A 330 19.88 -13.19 -9.14
C GLN A 330 21.06 -12.23 -9.00
N GLY A 331 21.10 -11.39 -7.98
CA GLY A 331 22.19 -10.47 -7.68
C GLY A 331 23.51 -11.17 -7.33
N GLY A 332 23.46 -12.33 -6.67
CA GLY A 332 24.64 -13.16 -6.36
C GLY A 332 25.29 -13.78 -7.59
N SER A 333 24.51 -14.11 -8.61
CA SER A 333 25.01 -14.63 -9.89
C SER A 333 25.76 -13.56 -10.69
N VAL A 334 25.24 -12.35 -10.77
CA VAL A 334 25.87 -11.23 -11.51
C VAL A 334 27.18 -10.77 -10.84
N ARG A 335 27.27 -10.79 -9.49
CA ARG A 335 28.50 -10.42 -8.78
C ARG A 335 29.61 -11.44 -8.93
N ARG A 336 29.30 -12.75 -9.10
CA ARG A 336 30.33 -13.79 -9.35
C ARG A 336 30.98 -13.65 -10.73
N PHE A 337 30.29 -13.18 -11.75
CA PHE A 337 30.84 -12.92 -13.07
C PHE A 337 31.72 -11.67 -13.15
N ALA A 338 31.48 -10.66 -12.32
CA ALA A 338 32.27 -9.42 -12.31
C ALA A 338 33.61 -9.55 -11.54
N SER A 339 33.79 -10.59 -10.74
CA SER A 339 35.00 -10.79 -9.92
C SER A 339 36.05 -11.77 -10.58
N THR A 340 35.77 -12.31 -11.76
CA THR A 340 36.68 -13.29 -12.43
C THR A 340 37.48 -12.71 -13.60
N ASP A 341 37.23 -11.44 -14.00
CA ASP A 341 38.07 -10.77 -15.01
C ASP A 341 39.12 -9.86 -14.38
N GLY A 342 39.95 -10.46 -13.54
CA GLY A 342 41.27 -9.92 -13.15
C GLY A 342 42.26 -10.09 -14.27
N CYS A 343 42.11 -9.39 -15.38
CA CYS A 343 43.10 -9.36 -16.44
C CYS A 343 44.31 -8.55 -15.98
N SER A 344 45.34 -9.26 -15.55
CA SER A 344 46.68 -8.71 -15.41
C SER A 344 47.21 -8.26 -16.79
N ARG A 345 47.06 -7.00 -17.11
CA ARG A 345 47.82 -6.34 -18.18
C ARG A 345 49.15 -5.90 -17.59
N SER A 346 50.19 -6.70 -17.82
CA SER A 346 51.58 -6.32 -17.71
C SER A 346 51.87 -5.14 -18.67
N LEU A 347 52.33 -4.02 -18.11
CA LEU A 347 52.85 -2.90 -18.85
C LEU A 347 54.20 -3.29 -19.47
N PRO A 348 54.47 -2.98 -20.75
CA PRO A 348 55.79 -3.18 -21.36
C PRO A 348 56.80 -2.15 -20.84
N GLY A 349 58.01 -2.64 -20.55
CA GLY A 349 59.09 -1.85 -19.95
C GLY A 349 59.54 -0.65 -20.77
N ILE A 350 59.77 0.44 -20.06
CA ILE A 350 60.42 1.67 -20.56
C ILE A 350 61.93 1.47 -20.32
N ARG A 351 62.75 1.47 -21.40
CA ARG A 351 64.19 1.56 -21.35
C ARG A 351 64.63 2.98 -20.98
N PRO A 352 65.71 3.15 -20.20
CA PRO A 352 66.31 4.44 -19.93
C PRO A 352 67.31 4.84 -21.03
N GLY A 353 67.28 6.07 -21.50
CA GLY A 353 68.35 6.57 -22.38
C GLY A 353 68.01 7.92 -22.98
N ASN A 354 68.44 8.97 -22.42
CA ASN A 354 69.41 9.98 -22.88
C ASN A 354 69.17 11.33 -22.22
N GLN A 355 70.20 11.73 -21.51
CA GLN A 355 70.46 13.12 -21.12
C GLN A 355 70.66 13.98 -22.36
N ILE A 356 70.01 15.13 -22.42
CA ILE A 356 70.54 16.30 -23.18
C ILE A 356 70.35 17.52 -22.28
N THR A 357 71.53 18.10 -22.10
CA THR A 357 71.88 19.29 -21.34
C THR A 357 71.30 20.60 -21.90
N ALA A 358 70.99 21.47 -20.99
CA ALA A 358 71.19 22.93 -20.95
C ALA A 358 70.92 23.78 -22.20
N SER A 359 70.14 24.84 -22.07
CA SER A 359 70.67 26.19 -22.21
C SER A 359 69.66 27.25 -21.74
N VAL A 360 70.12 28.05 -20.84
CA VAL A 360 69.56 29.35 -20.40
C VAL A 360 69.76 30.38 -21.52
N ARG A 361 68.77 31.22 -21.78
CA ARG A 361 68.81 32.65 -22.11
C ARG A 361 67.41 33.20 -22.42
N HIS A 362 67.05 34.12 -21.82
CA HIS A 362 66.72 35.52 -21.50
C HIS A 362 65.26 35.67 -21.15
#